data_18a8b9c2e8f73fd45c23285bac3010b1
#
_entry.id   18a8b9c2e8f73fd45c23285bac3010b1
#
_cell.length_a   1.000
_cell.length_b   1.000
_cell.length_c   1.000
_cell.angle_alpha   90.00
_cell.angle_beta   90.00
_cell.angle_gamma   90.00
#
_symmetry.space_group_name_H-M   'P 1'
#
loop_
_entity.id
_entity.type
_entity.pdbx_description
1 polymer ?
#
loop_
_entity_poly.entity_id
_entity_poly.type
_entity_poly.pdbx_seq_one_letter_code
_entity_poly.pdbx_strand_id
1 'polypeptide(L)'
;MMRANPMSSQQHYQRIAEAIAYIQNNFQRQPQLDEIAAHIHLSPAHFQRLFTEWAGTSPKKFLQYISIEHAKKVLKQQQGSVFDATFATGLSSTSRLHDLFIQIEGMTPAEYKYGGQHLTIHYQFSETPFGQVLIASTQKGICTLRFVENTAEALAHLKEQFPHAMYIEQVDAFQEAALKFFRQDWEQLPMIKLHLKGTPFQLKVWQSLLKIPMGQLSTYGQLAQMIDHPKAARAVGTAIGHNPIAFLIPCHRVIQSTGTIGGYEWGTVRKTAIIGWEGSQTHAII
;
A
#
# COMPACT_ATOMS: atom_id res chain seq x y z
N MET A 1 1.09 -29.95 19.90
CA MET A 1 0.11 -28.89 19.54
C MET A 1 -0.45 -28.34 20.85
N MET A 2 0.14 -27.27 21.38
CA MET A 2 -0.42 -26.57 22.57
C MET A 2 -1.56 -25.69 22.10
N ARG A 3 -2.78 -26.00 22.51
CA ARG A 3 -3.94 -25.12 22.33
C ARG A 3 -3.70 -23.84 23.14
N ALA A 4 -3.61 -22.71 22.47
CA ALA A 4 -3.55 -21.41 23.14
C ALA A 4 -4.80 -21.28 24.04
N ASN A 5 -4.58 -20.97 25.31
CA ASN A 5 -5.62 -20.84 26.32
C ASN A 5 -6.55 -19.66 25.91
N PRO A 6 -7.87 -19.86 25.72
CA PRO A 6 -8.79 -18.81 25.27
C PRO A 6 -8.85 -17.59 26.24
N MET A 7 -8.56 -17.76 27.51
CA MET A 7 -8.46 -16.64 28.46
C MET A 7 -7.26 -15.70 28.17
N SER A 8 -6.16 -16.21 27.61
CA SER A 8 -5.00 -15.37 27.25
C SER A 8 -5.28 -14.51 26.02
N SER A 9 -6.08 -14.99 25.08
CA SER A 9 -6.44 -14.27 23.85
C SER A 9 -7.34 -13.06 24.13
N GLN A 10 -8.29 -13.17 25.05
CA GLN A 10 -9.19 -12.08 25.42
C GLN A 10 -8.46 -10.98 26.23
N GLN A 11 -7.56 -11.37 27.12
CA GLN A 11 -6.72 -10.43 27.86
C GLN A 11 -5.75 -9.67 26.93
N HIS A 12 -5.18 -10.34 25.94
CA HIS A 12 -4.34 -9.68 24.94
C HIS A 12 -5.14 -8.67 24.12
N TYR A 13 -6.36 -9.01 23.69
CA TYR A 13 -7.24 -8.09 22.99
C TYR A 13 -7.54 -6.83 23.83
N GLN A 14 -7.91 -6.99 25.10
CA GLN A 14 -8.20 -5.86 26.01
C GLN A 14 -7.00 -4.92 26.14
N ARG A 15 -5.80 -5.45 26.38
CA ARG A 15 -4.56 -4.66 26.47
C ARG A 15 -4.25 -3.90 25.18
N ILE A 16 -4.44 -4.55 24.04
CA ILE A 16 -4.25 -3.87 22.73
C ILE A 16 -5.30 -2.79 22.52
N ALA A 17 -6.57 -3.03 22.86
CA ALA A 17 -7.63 -2.04 22.78
C ALA A 17 -7.34 -0.82 23.68
N GLU A 18 -6.87 -1.05 24.90
CA GLU A 18 -6.43 0.01 25.82
C GLU A 18 -5.25 0.80 25.26
N ALA A 19 -4.24 0.12 24.69
CA ALA A 19 -3.10 0.79 24.06
C ALA A 19 -3.54 1.64 22.85
N ILE A 20 -4.44 1.13 22.01
CA ILE A 20 -4.99 1.88 20.87
C ILE A 20 -5.75 3.11 21.35
N ALA A 21 -6.61 2.96 22.36
CA ALA A 21 -7.36 4.08 22.94
C ALA A 21 -6.40 5.12 23.55
N TYR A 22 -5.35 4.67 24.26
CA TYR A 22 -4.34 5.56 24.80
C TYR A 22 -3.61 6.35 23.69
N ILE A 23 -3.18 5.68 22.60
CA ILE A 23 -2.56 6.33 21.47
C ILE A 23 -3.50 7.35 20.82
N GLN A 24 -4.77 6.98 20.58
CA GLN A 24 -5.77 7.86 19.99
C GLN A 24 -6.05 9.11 20.83
N ASN A 25 -6.06 8.99 22.12
CA ASN A 25 -6.33 10.11 23.03
C ASN A 25 -5.10 10.99 23.31
N ASN A 26 -3.88 10.46 23.07
CA ASN A 26 -2.64 11.13 23.41
C ASN A 26 -1.70 11.38 22.22
N PHE A 27 -2.13 11.10 20.96
CA PHE A 27 -1.24 11.18 19.80
C PHE A 27 -0.59 12.55 19.60
N GLN A 28 -1.23 13.62 20.04
CA GLN A 28 -0.70 14.99 19.99
C GLN A 28 0.55 15.17 20.87
N ARG A 29 0.68 14.38 21.93
CA ARG A 29 1.86 14.38 22.81
C ARG A 29 2.99 13.51 22.25
N GLN A 30 2.75 12.77 21.15
CA GLN A 30 3.68 11.84 20.55
C GLN A 30 4.27 10.84 21.55
N PRO A 31 3.41 10.05 22.28
CA PRO A 31 3.86 9.19 23.37
C PRO A 31 4.91 8.18 22.90
N GLN A 32 5.91 7.95 23.75
CA GLN A 32 6.97 6.98 23.46
C GLN A 32 6.50 5.55 23.76
N LEU A 33 7.25 4.57 23.24
CA LEU A 33 6.90 3.15 23.37
C LEU A 33 6.78 2.69 24.84
N ASP A 34 7.70 3.16 25.68
CA ASP A 34 7.75 2.86 27.12
C ASP A 34 6.56 3.45 27.88
N GLU A 35 6.14 4.66 27.54
CA GLU A 35 4.96 5.32 28.10
C GLU A 35 3.67 4.53 27.80
N ILE A 36 3.48 4.12 26.54
CA ILE A 36 2.32 3.32 26.14
C ILE A 36 2.35 1.94 26.83
N ALA A 37 3.53 1.30 26.85
CA ALA A 37 3.71 0.01 27.49
C ALA A 37 3.42 0.04 28.99
N ALA A 38 3.89 1.09 29.69
CA ALA A 38 3.62 1.30 31.11
C ALA A 38 2.12 1.46 31.40
N HIS A 39 1.38 2.19 30.53
CA HIS A 39 -0.06 2.39 30.67
C HIS A 39 -0.85 1.07 30.68
N ILE A 40 -0.39 0.07 29.94
CA ILE A 40 -1.03 -1.26 29.88
C ILE A 40 -0.30 -2.33 30.69
N HIS A 41 0.58 -1.92 31.61
CA HIS A 41 1.33 -2.79 32.51
C HIS A 41 2.15 -3.88 31.81
N LEU A 42 2.83 -3.53 30.71
CA LEU A 42 3.75 -4.39 29.98
C LEU A 42 5.15 -3.77 29.87
N SER A 43 6.15 -4.63 29.65
CA SER A 43 7.47 -4.14 29.24
C SER A 43 7.41 -3.63 27.78
N PRO A 44 8.21 -2.63 27.38
CA PRO A 44 8.24 -2.09 26.02
C PRO A 44 8.45 -3.17 24.95
N ALA A 45 9.37 -4.10 25.18
CA ALA A 45 9.65 -5.19 24.23
C ALA A 45 8.46 -6.16 24.08
N HIS A 46 7.80 -6.50 25.20
CA HIS A 46 6.61 -7.36 25.18
C HIS A 46 5.44 -6.65 24.50
N PHE A 47 5.20 -5.39 24.82
CA PHE A 47 4.15 -4.58 24.19
C PHE A 47 4.39 -4.46 22.68
N GLN A 48 5.60 -4.11 22.23
CA GLN A 48 5.90 -3.97 20.82
C GLN A 48 5.63 -5.27 20.05
N ARG A 49 6.05 -6.43 20.58
CA ARG A 49 5.80 -7.74 19.97
C ARG A 49 4.30 -8.03 19.91
N LEU A 50 3.60 -7.94 21.04
CA LEU A 50 2.16 -8.21 21.14
C LEU A 50 1.34 -7.30 20.22
N PHE A 51 1.64 -6.01 20.20
CA PHE A 51 0.98 -5.03 19.34
C PHE A 51 1.24 -5.34 17.86
N THR A 52 2.49 -5.68 17.51
CA THR A 52 2.84 -6.01 16.13
C THR A 52 2.18 -7.31 15.67
N GLU A 53 2.11 -8.33 16.52
CA GLU A 53 1.41 -9.58 16.24
C GLU A 53 -0.09 -9.34 16.00
N TRP A 54 -0.70 -8.44 16.77
CA TRP A 54 -2.13 -8.16 16.68
C TRP A 54 -2.49 -7.15 15.60
N ALA A 55 -1.83 -5.99 15.58
CA ALA A 55 -2.15 -4.86 14.69
C ALA A 55 -1.40 -4.91 13.35
N GLY A 56 -0.34 -5.75 13.24
CA GLY A 56 0.48 -5.91 12.07
C GLY A 56 1.39 -4.77 11.70
N THR A 57 1.44 -3.86 12.59
CA THR A 57 2.33 -2.71 12.47
C THR A 57 2.88 -2.38 13.85
N SER A 58 4.04 -1.72 13.91
CA SER A 58 4.57 -1.32 15.21
C SER A 58 3.72 -0.20 15.84
N PRO A 59 3.70 -0.06 17.18
CA PRO A 59 3.02 1.04 17.86
C PRO A 59 3.41 2.42 17.30
N LYS A 60 4.69 2.62 16.99
CA LYS A 60 5.20 3.85 16.39
C LYS A 60 4.60 4.15 15.03
N LYS A 61 4.52 3.15 14.15
CA LYS A 61 3.88 3.32 12.82
C LYS A 61 2.39 3.55 12.94
N PHE A 62 1.73 2.92 13.90
CA PHE A 62 0.32 3.16 14.19
C PHE A 62 0.08 4.60 14.66
N LEU A 63 0.90 5.12 15.59
CA LEU A 63 0.87 6.52 16.03
C LEU A 63 1.07 7.48 14.84
N GLN A 64 2.04 7.19 13.97
CA GLN A 64 2.29 7.99 12.76
C GLN A 64 1.07 8.02 11.84
N TYR A 65 0.40 6.87 11.65
CA TYR A 65 -0.84 6.79 10.88
C TYR A 65 -1.96 7.64 11.49
N ILE A 66 -2.20 7.55 12.80
CA ILE A 66 -3.18 8.39 13.51
C ILE A 66 -2.86 9.88 13.34
N SER A 67 -1.58 10.26 13.46
CA SER A 67 -1.15 11.64 13.26
C SER A 67 -1.44 12.13 11.82
N ILE A 68 -1.16 11.31 10.80
CA ILE A 68 -1.46 11.67 9.41
C ILE A 68 -2.96 11.78 9.16
N GLU A 69 -3.78 10.85 9.67
CA GLU A 69 -5.24 10.93 9.55
C GLU A 69 -5.80 12.21 10.19
N HIS A 70 -5.24 12.63 11.32
CA HIS A 70 -5.62 13.90 11.94
C HIS A 70 -5.15 15.10 11.10
N ALA A 71 -3.92 15.10 10.62
CA ALA A 71 -3.40 16.16 9.74
C ALA A 71 -4.25 16.32 8.46
N LYS A 72 -4.71 15.21 7.88
CA LYS A 72 -5.62 15.21 6.73
C LYS A 72 -6.92 15.95 7.01
N LYS A 73 -7.50 15.74 8.20
CA LYS A 73 -8.72 16.47 8.64
C LYS A 73 -8.45 17.96 8.77
N VAL A 74 -7.35 18.36 9.41
CA VAL A 74 -6.96 19.76 9.54
C VAL A 74 -6.79 20.42 8.17
N LEU A 75 -6.07 19.77 7.27
CA LEU A 75 -5.76 20.32 5.94
C LEU A 75 -7.01 20.46 5.05
N LYS A 76 -7.91 19.46 5.01
CA LYS A 76 -9.06 19.45 4.12
C LYS A 76 -10.33 19.99 4.74
N GLN A 77 -10.69 19.53 5.95
CA GLN A 77 -11.98 19.88 6.55
C GLN A 77 -11.94 21.23 7.25
N GLN A 78 -10.83 21.56 7.90
CA GLN A 78 -10.65 22.81 8.65
C GLN A 78 -9.92 23.88 7.84
N GLN A 79 -9.52 23.59 6.60
CA GLN A 79 -8.76 24.48 5.72
C GLN A 79 -7.45 25.01 6.34
N GLY A 80 -6.94 24.30 7.36
CA GLY A 80 -5.73 24.65 8.09
C GLY A 80 -4.46 24.68 7.21
N SER A 81 -3.46 25.42 7.63
CA SER A 81 -2.15 25.44 7.00
C SER A 81 -1.36 24.15 7.31
N VAL A 82 -0.25 23.92 6.62
CA VAL A 82 0.69 22.84 6.95
C VAL A 82 1.25 22.99 8.37
N PHE A 83 1.44 24.24 8.81
CA PHE A 83 1.86 24.56 10.16
C PHE A 83 0.81 24.16 11.20
N ASP A 84 -0.47 24.51 10.96
CA ASP A 84 -1.58 24.13 11.84
C ASP A 84 -1.70 22.61 11.94
N ALA A 85 -1.58 21.90 10.82
CA ALA A 85 -1.60 20.44 10.80
C ALA A 85 -0.42 19.83 11.57
N THR A 86 0.78 20.44 11.48
CA THR A 86 1.96 20.01 12.26
C THR A 86 1.73 20.19 13.75
N PHE A 87 1.25 21.36 14.14
CA PHE A 87 0.96 21.68 15.53
C PHE A 87 -0.14 20.77 16.10
N ALA A 88 -1.23 20.59 15.37
CA ALA A 88 -2.35 19.74 15.77
C ALA A 88 -1.99 18.24 15.92
N THR A 89 -0.91 17.80 15.27
CA THR A 89 -0.42 16.42 15.37
C THR A 89 0.68 16.24 16.41
N GLY A 90 1.19 17.33 17.01
CA GLY A 90 2.29 17.30 17.95
C GLY A 90 3.63 16.89 17.36
N LEU A 91 3.77 16.93 16.04
CA LEU A 91 5.03 16.67 15.36
C LEU A 91 5.99 17.85 15.56
N SER A 92 7.27 17.55 15.72
CA SER A 92 8.30 18.53 16.09
C SER A 92 8.62 19.53 14.99
N SER A 93 8.26 19.26 13.73
CA SER A 93 8.52 20.16 12.59
C SER A 93 7.62 19.85 11.39
N THR A 94 7.45 20.87 10.52
CA THR A 94 6.77 20.70 9.24
C THR A 94 7.49 19.72 8.31
N SER A 95 8.83 19.65 8.37
CA SER A 95 9.61 18.66 7.62
C SER A 95 9.23 17.24 8.02
N ARG A 96 9.03 16.99 9.32
CA ARG A 96 8.64 15.67 9.79
C ARG A 96 7.22 15.28 9.35
N LEU A 97 6.29 16.22 9.33
CA LEU A 97 4.96 16.02 8.74
C LEU A 97 5.07 15.75 7.24
N HIS A 98 5.90 16.49 6.53
CA HIS A 98 6.15 16.31 5.10
C HIS A 98 6.67 14.90 4.77
N ASP A 99 7.69 14.43 5.49
CA ASP A 99 8.26 13.10 5.28
C ASP A 99 7.24 11.99 5.54
N LEU A 100 6.45 12.13 6.60
CA LEU A 100 5.38 11.16 6.91
C LEU A 100 4.28 11.17 5.85
N PHE A 101 3.89 12.34 5.33
CA PHE A 101 2.92 12.43 4.24
C PHE A 101 3.44 11.76 2.97
N ILE A 102 4.69 12.01 2.59
CA ILE A 102 5.29 11.33 1.43
C ILE A 102 5.31 9.82 1.65
N GLN A 103 5.67 9.36 2.86
CA GLN A 103 5.76 7.94 3.16
C GLN A 103 4.40 7.23 3.17
N ILE A 104 3.32 7.89 3.63
CA ILE A 104 2.01 7.27 3.85
C ILE A 104 1.05 7.58 2.68
N GLU A 105 1.04 8.85 2.21
CA GLU A 105 0.12 9.33 1.18
C GLU A 105 0.75 9.44 -0.22
N GLY A 106 2.07 9.27 -0.33
CA GLY A 106 2.79 9.47 -1.58
C GLY A 106 2.82 10.93 -2.07
N MET A 107 2.34 11.88 -1.30
CA MET A 107 2.27 13.31 -1.62
C MET A 107 2.76 14.14 -0.45
N THR A 108 3.09 15.39 -0.73
CA THR A 108 3.34 16.39 0.32
C THR A 108 2.02 16.81 0.99
N PRO A 109 2.05 17.39 2.21
CA PRO A 109 0.86 17.94 2.84
C PRO A 109 0.16 19.01 2.00
N ALA A 110 0.93 19.83 1.27
CA ALA A 110 0.38 20.86 0.38
C ALA A 110 -0.30 20.24 -0.84
N GLU A 111 0.34 19.28 -1.53
CA GLU A 111 -0.28 18.52 -2.63
C GLU A 111 -1.58 17.84 -2.17
N TYR A 112 -1.58 17.27 -0.96
CA TYR A 112 -2.78 16.66 -0.39
C TYR A 112 -3.90 17.68 -0.12
N LYS A 113 -3.56 18.82 0.51
CA LYS A 113 -4.51 19.90 0.80
C LYS A 113 -5.22 20.39 -0.46
N TYR A 114 -4.44 20.57 -1.52
CA TYR A 114 -4.94 21.09 -2.79
C TYR A 114 -5.30 19.98 -3.81
N GLY A 115 -5.48 18.73 -3.35
CA GLY A 115 -5.94 17.62 -4.19
C GLY A 115 -5.03 17.32 -5.38
N GLY A 116 -3.72 17.53 -5.22
CA GLY A 116 -2.72 17.31 -6.28
C GLY A 116 -2.51 18.51 -7.21
N GLN A 117 -2.95 19.72 -6.86
CA GLN A 117 -2.89 20.94 -7.71
C GLN A 117 -1.49 21.23 -8.29
N HIS A 118 -0.42 20.78 -7.64
CA HIS A 118 0.96 20.96 -8.12
C HIS A 118 1.58 19.67 -8.66
N LEU A 119 0.80 18.60 -8.80
CA LEU A 119 1.27 17.38 -9.43
C LEU A 119 1.01 17.45 -10.94
N THR A 120 2.05 17.19 -11.70
CA THR A 120 1.91 16.84 -13.12
C THR A 120 1.93 15.33 -13.23
N ILE A 121 0.91 14.76 -13.84
CA ILE A 121 0.77 13.34 -14.11
C ILE A 121 0.85 13.15 -15.61
N HIS A 122 1.93 12.51 -16.05
CA HIS A 122 2.07 12.05 -17.42
C HIS A 122 1.36 10.71 -17.54
N TYR A 123 0.62 10.49 -18.60
CA TYR A 123 -0.06 9.23 -18.86
C TYR A 123 -0.06 8.87 -20.34
N GLN A 124 -0.21 7.58 -20.62
CA GLN A 124 -0.45 7.05 -21.94
C GLN A 124 -1.30 5.78 -21.86
N PHE A 125 -1.92 5.44 -22.98
CA PHE A 125 -2.47 4.12 -23.23
C PHE A 125 -1.48 3.33 -24.08
N SER A 126 -1.27 2.05 -23.75
CA SER A 126 -0.34 1.19 -24.45
C SER A 126 -0.89 -0.23 -24.60
N GLU A 127 -0.66 -0.85 -25.75
CA GLU A 127 -0.99 -2.26 -25.95
C GLU A 127 0.03 -3.16 -25.24
N THR A 128 -0.48 -4.24 -24.65
CA THR A 128 0.32 -5.29 -24.02
C THR A 128 -0.18 -6.67 -24.47
N PRO A 129 0.59 -7.75 -24.27
CA PRO A 129 0.12 -9.11 -24.56
C PRO A 129 -1.17 -9.50 -23.82
N PHE A 130 -1.54 -8.76 -22.77
CA PHE A 130 -2.72 -9.02 -21.93
C PHE A 130 -3.84 -7.99 -22.12
N GLY A 131 -3.77 -7.18 -23.16
CA GLY A 131 -4.70 -6.10 -23.48
C GLY A 131 -4.13 -4.72 -23.23
N GLN A 132 -4.93 -3.70 -23.52
CA GLN A 132 -4.54 -2.31 -23.35
C GLN A 132 -4.38 -1.95 -21.88
N VAL A 133 -3.40 -1.11 -21.56
CA VAL A 133 -3.18 -0.55 -20.24
C VAL A 133 -3.17 0.98 -20.28
N LEU A 134 -3.68 1.61 -19.20
CA LEU A 134 -3.36 2.97 -18.82
C LEU A 134 -2.15 2.90 -17.89
N ILE A 135 -1.09 3.61 -18.26
CA ILE A 135 0.08 3.79 -17.38
C ILE A 135 0.26 5.28 -17.11
N ALA A 136 0.45 5.63 -15.86
CA ALA A 136 0.62 7.00 -15.41
C ALA A 136 1.76 7.13 -14.40
N SER A 137 2.45 8.26 -14.47
CA SER A 137 3.63 8.56 -13.67
C SER A 137 3.60 10.00 -13.17
N THR A 138 4.26 10.22 -12.05
CA THR A 138 4.64 11.54 -11.53
C THR A 138 6.15 11.66 -11.59
N GLN A 139 6.72 12.79 -11.20
CA GLN A 139 8.16 12.96 -11.06
C GLN A 139 8.81 11.99 -10.06
N LYS A 140 8.00 11.32 -9.21
CA LYS A 140 8.46 10.36 -8.19
C LYS A 140 8.48 8.91 -8.70
N GLY A 141 7.79 8.61 -9.80
CA GLY A 141 7.68 7.27 -10.40
C GLY A 141 6.27 6.92 -10.86
N ILE A 142 6.07 5.65 -11.24
CA ILE A 142 4.77 5.12 -11.67
C ILE A 142 3.77 5.19 -10.52
N CYS A 143 2.63 5.84 -10.72
CA CYS A 143 1.55 5.96 -9.74
C CYS A 143 0.32 5.11 -10.10
N THR A 144 0.15 4.74 -11.36
CA THR A 144 -0.96 3.90 -11.84
C THR A 144 -0.49 3.04 -13.02
N LEU A 145 -0.88 1.77 -13.01
CA LEU A 145 -0.87 0.88 -14.16
C LEU A 145 -2.11 -0.01 -14.07
N ARG A 146 -3.04 0.13 -15.01
CA ARG A 146 -4.32 -0.58 -15.01
C ARG A 146 -4.61 -1.14 -16.40
N PHE A 147 -5.16 -2.36 -16.46
CA PHE A 147 -5.75 -2.84 -17.70
C PHE A 147 -7.05 -2.10 -17.98
N VAL A 148 -7.34 -1.83 -19.24
CA VAL A 148 -8.37 -0.92 -19.71
C VAL A 148 -9.30 -1.63 -20.68
N GLU A 149 -10.61 -1.55 -20.42
CA GLU A 149 -11.66 -1.92 -21.36
C GLU A 149 -12.28 -0.65 -22.00
N ASN A 150 -12.29 0.46 -21.24
CA ASN A 150 -12.78 1.76 -21.67
C ASN A 150 -11.79 2.85 -21.23
N THR A 151 -11.21 3.55 -22.18
CA THR A 151 -10.19 4.57 -21.93
C THR A 151 -10.73 5.78 -21.17
N ALA A 152 -11.98 6.19 -21.43
CA ALA A 152 -12.60 7.32 -20.75
C ALA A 152 -12.83 7.02 -19.25
N GLU A 153 -13.31 5.81 -18.93
CA GLU A 153 -13.51 5.37 -17.55
C GLU A 153 -12.17 5.24 -16.80
N ALA A 154 -11.15 4.68 -17.45
CA ALA A 154 -9.83 4.55 -16.85
C ALA A 154 -9.20 5.89 -16.52
N LEU A 155 -9.34 6.88 -17.42
CA LEU A 155 -8.85 8.23 -17.21
C LEU A 155 -9.68 8.97 -16.12
N ALA A 156 -11.00 8.77 -16.10
CA ALA A 156 -11.85 9.33 -15.05
C ALA A 156 -11.44 8.80 -13.68
N HIS A 157 -11.21 7.49 -13.55
CA HIS A 157 -10.74 6.88 -12.31
C HIS A 157 -9.36 7.41 -11.87
N LEU A 158 -8.42 7.63 -12.81
CA LEU A 158 -7.14 8.27 -12.50
C LEU A 158 -7.35 9.70 -11.97
N LYS A 159 -8.25 10.48 -12.58
CA LYS A 159 -8.57 11.84 -12.15
C LYS A 159 -9.25 11.90 -10.78
N GLU A 160 -10.02 10.91 -10.40
CA GLU A 160 -10.60 10.81 -9.05
C GLU A 160 -9.54 10.68 -7.94
N GLN A 161 -8.42 10.02 -8.25
CA GLN A 161 -7.33 9.87 -7.28
C GLN A 161 -6.58 11.18 -7.02
N PHE A 162 -6.47 12.04 -8.04
CA PHE A 162 -5.73 13.31 -8.00
C PHE A 162 -6.54 14.42 -8.67
N PRO A 163 -7.67 14.86 -8.08
CA PRO A 163 -8.69 15.66 -8.77
C PRO A 163 -8.22 17.03 -9.29
N HIS A 164 -7.12 17.56 -8.75
CA HIS A 164 -6.58 18.86 -9.13
C HIS A 164 -5.18 18.78 -9.75
N ALA A 165 -4.70 17.58 -10.11
CA ALA A 165 -3.46 17.41 -10.83
C ALA A 165 -3.58 17.90 -12.28
N MET A 166 -2.46 18.30 -12.87
CA MET A 166 -2.35 18.53 -14.31
C MET A 166 -2.10 17.19 -15.00
N TYR A 167 -2.90 16.87 -16.01
CA TYR A 167 -2.78 15.64 -16.77
C TYR A 167 -2.23 15.93 -18.17
N ILE A 168 -1.14 15.28 -18.52
CA ILE A 168 -0.49 15.41 -19.83
C ILE A 168 -0.39 14.03 -20.46
N GLU A 169 -1.00 13.86 -21.63
CA GLU A 169 -0.84 12.64 -22.42
C GLU A 169 0.53 12.66 -23.09
N GLN A 170 1.50 12.10 -22.41
CA GLN A 170 2.89 12.08 -22.83
C GLN A 170 3.61 10.89 -22.20
N VAL A 171 4.44 10.25 -23.02
CA VAL A 171 5.34 9.17 -22.58
C VAL A 171 6.51 9.76 -21.79
N ASP A 172 6.89 9.09 -20.71
CA ASP A 172 8.11 9.40 -19.97
C ASP A 172 8.98 8.15 -19.72
N ALA A 173 10.18 8.37 -19.22
CA ALA A 173 11.15 7.30 -18.99
C ALA A 173 10.67 6.25 -17.95
N PHE A 174 9.82 6.62 -16.98
CA PHE A 174 9.27 5.66 -16.03
C PHE A 174 8.28 4.72 -16.71
N GLN A 175 7.43 5.25 -17.58
CA GLN A 175 6.45 4.50 -18.34
C GLN A 175 7.11 3.56 -19.32
N GLU A 176 8.13 4.03 -20.06
CA GLU A 176 8.91 3.19 -20.99
C GLU A 176 9.60 2.04 -20.26
N ALA A 177 10.24 2.34 -19.10
CA ALA A 177 10.87 1.33 -18.26
C ALA A 177 9.86 0.26 -17.78
N ALA A 178 8.66 0.67 -17.39
CA ALA A 178 7.61 -0.25 -16.95
C ALA A 178 7.08 -1.13 -18.08
N LEU A 179 6.94 -0.59 -19.28
CA LEU A 179 6.45 -1.32 -20.45
C LEU A 179 7.46 -2.37 -20.99
N LYS A 180 8.76 -2.22 -20.72
CA LYS A 180 9.77 -3.23 -21.06
C LYS A 180 9.48 -4.59 -20.39
N PHE A 181 8.87 -4.61 -19.19
CA PHE A 181 8.48 -5.85 -18.52
C PHE A 181 7.47 -6.68 -19.32
N PHE A 182 6.60 -6.04 -20.09
CA PHE A 182 5.65 -6.74 -20.98
C PHE A 182 6.31 -7.23 -22.27
N ARG A 183 7.46 -6.66 -22.66
CA ARG A 183 8.17 -6.97 -23.91
C ARG A 183 9.23 -8.06 -23.77
N GLN A 184 9.36 -8.66 -22.56
CA GLN A 184 10.34 -9.73 -22.29
C GLN A 184 11.81 -9.30 -22.42
N ASP A 185 12.10 -8.02 -22.25
CA ASP A 185 13.48 -7.51 -22.28
C ASP A 185 14.14 -7.69 -20.91
N TRP A 186 14.32 -8.97 -20.52
CA TRP A 186 14.78 -9.36 -19.17
C TRP A 186 16.25 -9.03 -18.92
N GLU A 187 17.07 -8.88 -19.97
CA GLU A 187 18.51 -8.64 -19.84
C GLU A 187 18.83 -7.21 -19.35
N GLN A 188 17.91 -6.28 -19.52
CA GLN A 188 18.09 -4.87 -19.19
C GLN A 188 16.90 -4.28 -18.43
N LEU A 189 16.39 -5.00 -17.42
CA LEU A 189 15.29 -4.46 -16.62
C LEU A 189 15.79 -3.30 -15.74
N PRO A 190 15.32 -2.08 -15.99
CA PRO A 190 15.66 -0.95 -15.14
C PRO A 190 14.96 -1.09 -13.79
N MET A 191 15.55 -0.50 -12.77
CA MET A 191 14.85 -0.34 -11.47
C MET A 191 13.68 0.61 -11.66
N ILE A 192 12.44 0.09 -11.48
CA ILE A 192 11.23 0.90 -11.58
C ILE A 192 10.96 1.59 -10.26
N LYS A 193 10.84 2.91 -10.30
CA LYS A 193 10.38 3.70 -9.16
C LYS A 193 8.85 3.71 -9.16
N LEU A 194 8.25 3.35 -8.01
CA LEU A 194 6.82 3.37 -7.80
C LEU A 194 6.46 4.52 -6.85
N HIS A 195 5.45 5.28 -7.21
CA HIS A 195 4.87 6.33 -6.40
C HIS A 195 3.52 5.84 -5.86
N LEU A 196 3.56 5.06 -4.76
CA LEU A 196 2.39 4.39 -4.19
C LEU A 196 1.73 5.25 -3.12
N LYS A 197 0.41 5.35 -3.23
CA LYS A 197 -0.49 5.88 -2.21
C LYS A 197 -1.29 4.72 -1.62
N GLY A 198 -1.22 4.56 -0.31
CA GLY A 198 -1.95 3.50 0.38
C GLY A 198 -1.73 3.51 1.88
N THR A 199 -2.62 2.84 2.61
CA THR A 199 -2.45 2.67 4.06
C THR A 199 -1.18 1.86 4.38
N PRO A 200 -0.61 1.96 5.59
CA PRO A 200 0.56 1.17 5.98
C PRO A 200 0.35 -0.33 5.79
N PHE A 201 -0.87 -0.83 6.01
CA PHE A 201 -1.22 -2.23 5.79
C PHE A 201 -1.18 -2.59 4.29
N GLN A 202 -1.81 -1.76 3.43
CA GLN A 202 -1.77 -1.96 1.97
C GLN A 202 -0.34 -1.95 1.44
N LEU A 203 0.47 -0.97 1.85
CA LEU A 203 1.88 -0.89 1.46
C LEU A 203 2.66 -2.14 1.89
N LYS A 204 2.42 -2.65 3.11
CA LYS A 204 3.05 -3.88 3.59
C LYS A 204 2.64 -5.10 2.76
N VAL A 205 1.35 -5.20 2.40
CA VAL A 205 0.84 -6.26 1.52
C VAL A 205 1.46 -6.14 0.13
N TRP A 206 1.46 -4.96 -0.48
CA TRP A 206 2.05 -4.76 -1.82
C TRP A 206 3.55 -5.02 -1.86
N GLN A 207 4.30 -4.65 -0.81
CA GLN A 207 5.71 -5.02 -0.67
C GLN A 207 5.91 -6.53 -0.55
N SER A 208 5.00 -7.25 0.11
CA SER A 208 5.09 -8.71 0.20
C SER A 208 4.80 -9.40 -1.14
N LEU A 209 3.91 -8.83 -1.97
CA LEU A 209 3.66 -9.32 -3.32
C LEU A 209 4.93 -9.28 -4.18
N LEU A 210 5.74 -8.22 -4.08
CA LEU A 210 6.99 -8.08 -4.83
C LEU A 210 8.04 -9.16 -4.48
N LYS A 211 7.86 -9.87 -3.36
CA LYS A 211 8.75 -10.98 -2.96
C LYS A 211 8.37 -12.32 -3.58
N ILE A 212 7.21 -12.42 -4.24
CA ILE A 212 6.79 -13.64 -4.92
C ILE A 212 7.51 -13.68 -6.28
N PRO A 213 8.40 -14.65 -6.52
CA PRO A 213 9.12 -14.75 -7.79
C PRO A 213 8.16 -14.97 -8.97
N MET A 214 8.60 -14.58 -10.15
CA MET A 214 7.91 -14.89 -11.40
C MET A 214 7.73 -16.41 -11.56
N GLY A 215 6.56 -16.81 -12.04
CA GLY A 215 6.22 -18.22 -12.21
C GLY A 215 5.88 -18.96 -10.91
N GLN A 216 5.97 -18.31 -9.75
CA GLN A 216 5.55 -18.89 -8.48
C GLN A 216 4.21 -18.30 -8.04
N LEU A 217 3.43 -19.12 -7.33
CA LEU A 217 2.16 -18.73 -6.76
C LEU A 217 2.23 -18.72 -5.24
N SER A 218 1.43 -17.87 -4.65
CA SER A 218 1.22 -17.80 -3.21
C SER A 218 -0.27 -17.81 -2.89
N THR A 219 -0.62 -17.97 -1.63
CA THR A 219 -2.00 -17.87 -1.17
C THR A 219 -2.21 -16.65 -0.28
N TYR A 220 -3.45 -16.19 -0.15
CA TYR A 220 -3.79 -15.11 0.79
C TYR A 220 -3.34 -15.40 2.22
N GLY A 221 -3.40 -16.68 2.64
CA GLY A 221 -2.95 -17.13 3.96
C GLY A 221 -1.42 -17.07 4.10
N GLN A 222 -0.67 -17.50 3.08
CA GLN A 222 0.80 -17.41 3.07
C GLN A 222 1.27 -15.96 3.10
N LEU A 223 0.65 -15.06 2.31
CA LEU A 223 0.93 -13.63 2.38
C LEU A 223 0.61 -13.04 3.76
N ALA A 224 -0.51 -13.45 4.36
CA ALA A 224 -0.85 -13.04 5.71
C ALA A 224 0.22 -13.48 6.73
N GLN A 225 0.78 -14.67 6.58
CA GLN A 225 1.94 -15.13 7.38
C GLN A 225 3.20 -14.31 7.09
N MET A 226 3.52 -14.05 5.82
CA MET A 226 4.70 -13.25 5.43
C MET A 226 4.71 -11.84 5.99
N ILE A 227 3.54 -11.27 6.24
CA ILE A 227 3.39 -9.93 6.83
C ILE A 227 3.16 -9.98 8.34
N ASP A 228 3.35 -11.12 9.00
CA ASP A 228 3.12 -11.37 10.43
C ASP A 228 1.67 -11.21 10.89
N HIS A 229 0.70 -11.52 9.99
CA HIS A 229 -0.75 -11.44 10.23
C HIS A 229 -1.50 -12.69 9.80
N PRO A 230 -1.20 -13.87 10.36
CA PRO A 230 -1.72 -15.16 9.86
C PRO A 230 -3.26 -15.24 9.83
N LYS A 231 -3.96 -14.42 10.63
CA LYS A 231 -5.44 -14.37 10.66
C LYS A 231 -6.04 -13.34 9.71
N ALA A 232 -5.23 -12.55 9.00
CA ALA A 232 -5.67 -11.41 8.19
C ALA A 232 -5.89 -11.75 6.71
N ALA A 233 -6.02 -13.01 6.30
CA ALA A 233 -6.12 -13.42 4.90
C ALA A 233 -7.22 -12.67 4.12
N ARG A 234 -8.38 -12.38 4.76
CA ARG A 234 -9.46 -11.59 4.13
C ARG A 234 -9.05 -10.13 3.94
N ALA A 235 -8.42 -9.49 4.93
CA ALA A 235 -7.93 -8.12 4.83
C ALA A 235 -6.79 -8.00 3.80
N VAL A 236 -5.92 -9.03 3.70
CA VAL A 236 -4.91 -9.15 2.65
C VAL A 236 -5.57 -9.19 1.27
N GLY A 237 -6.64 -9.98 1.11
CA GLY A 237 -7.40 -10.02 -0.14
C GLY A 237 -7.96 -8.64 -0.54
N THR A 238 -8.53 -7.91 0.41
CA THR A 238 -9.01 -6.54 0.18
C THR A 238 -7.87 -5.60 -0.21
N ALA A 239 -6.72 -5.64 0.48
CA ALA A 239 -5.56 -4.83 0.15
C ALA A 239 -4.99 -5.15 -1.25
N ILE A 240 -5.00 -6.43 -1.64
CA ILE A 240 -4.62 -6.89 -2.99
C ILE A 240 -5.56 -6.33 -4.05
N GLY A 241 -6.87 -6.32 -3.80
CA GLY A 241 -7.87 -5.74 -4.70
C GLY A 241 -7.73 -4.23 -4.92
N HIS A 242 -7.05 -3.51 -4.01
CA HIS A 242 -6.74 -2.08 -4.15
C HIS A 242 -5.35 -1.80 -4.75
N ASN A 243 -4.71 -2.79 -5.35
CA ASN A 243 -3.41 -2.60 -5.99
C ASN A 243 -3.50 -1.59 -7.15
N PRO A 244 -2.84 -0.42 -7.08
CA PRO A 244 -2.92 0.59 -8.12
C PRO A 244 -2.05 0.29 -9.35
N ILE A 245 -1.16 -0.71 -9.25
CA ILE A 245 -0.16 -1.00 -10.28
C ILE A 245 -0.22 -2.48 -10.66
N ALA A 246 -1.10 -2.77 -11.62
CA ALA A 246 -1.27 -4.10 -12.19
C ALA A 246 0.05 -4.67 -12.72
N PHE A 247 0.20 -5.97 -12.73
CA PHE A 247 1.33 -6.70 -13.27
C PHE A 247 2.64 -6.45 -12.54
N LEU A 248 3.12 -5.20 -12.42
CA LEU A 248 4.38 -4.87 -11.74
C LEU A 248 4.34 -5.17 -10.24
N ILE A 249 3.20 -4.92 -9.59
CA ILE A 249 2.91 -5.48 -8.26
C ILE A 249 2.07 -6.74 -8.50
N PRO A 250 2.66 -7.94 -8.35
CA PRO A 250 2.12 -9.16 -8.94
C PRO A 250 0.97 -9.78 -8.13
N CYS A 251 -0.13 -9.04 -8.00
CA CYS A 251 -1.34 -9.52 -7.31
C CYS A 251 -2.00 -10.71 -8.03
N HIS A 252 -1.70 -10.93 -9.32
CA HIS A 252 -2.13 -12.12 -10.07
C HIS A 252 -1.49 -13.41 -9.54
N ARG A 253 -0.31 -13.37 -8.90
CA ARG A 253 0.37 -14.55 -8.31
C ARG A 253 -0.29 -15.06 -7.04
N VAL A 254 -1.38 -14.43 -6.57
CA VAL A 254 -2.06 -14.86 -5.33
C VAL A 254 -3.37 -15.58 -5.67
N ILE A 255 -3.47 -16.82 -5.19
CA ILE A 255 -4.63 -17.72 -5.40
C ILE A 255 -5.26 -18.12 -4.07
N GLN A 256 -6.40 -18.79 -4.12
CA GLN A 256 -7.04 -19.36 -2.93
C GLN A 256 -6.26 -20.58 -2.40
N SER A 257 -6.39 -20.86 -1.12
CA SER A 257 -5.76 -22.03 -0.48
C SER A 257 -6.23 -23.37 -1.04
N THR A 258 -7.38 -23.38 -1.71
CA THR A 258 -7.93 -24.54 -2.43
C THR A 258 -7.23 -24.80 -3.79
N GLY A 259 -6.31 -23.91 -4.21
CA GLY A 259 -5.73 -23.93 -5.56
C GLY A 259 -6.56 -23.22 -6.63
N THR A 260 -7.76 -22.74 -6.28
CA THR A 260 -8.64 -22.03 -7.22
C THR A 260 -8.08 -20.62 -7.48
N ILE A 261 -8.12 -20.19 -8.75
CA ILE A 261 -7.75 -18.84 -9.16
C ILE A 261 -8.80 -17.87 -8.63
N GLY A 262 -8.53 -17.20 -7.52
CA GLY A 262 -9.45 -16.23 -6.92
C GLY A 262 -9.73 -15.02 -7.81
N GLY A 263 -10.55 -14.10 -7.32
CA GLY A 263 -10.88 -12.86 -8.03
C GLY A 263 -9.65 -12.04 -8.47
N TYR A 264 -9.84 -11.23 -9.49
CA TYR A 264 -8.85 -10.30 -10.01
C TYR A 264 -9.59 -9.06 -10.51
N GLU A 265 -9.11 -7.87 -10.20
CA GLU A 265 -9.80 -6.62 -10.54
C GLU A 265 -10.07 -6.51 -12.05
N TRP A 266 -9.15 -7.00 -12.86
CA TRP A 266 -9.22 -6.94 -14.33
C TRP A 266 -9.63 -8.26 -14.97
N GLY A 267 -10.38 -9.11 -14.25
CA GLY A 267 -10.96 -10.36 -14.74
C GLY A 267 -10.07 -11.60 -14.54
N THR A 268 -10.73 -12.71 -14.23
CA THR A 268 -10.06 -14.00 -13.94
C THR A 268 -9.37 -14.60 -15.17
N VAL A 269 -9.89 -14.37 -16.38
CA VAL A 269 -9.29 -14.81 -17.64
C VAL A 269 -7.90 -14.18 -17.79
N ARG A 270 -7.79 -12.87 -17.61
CA ARG A 270 -6.50 -12.14 -17.68
C ARG A 270 -5.52 -12.61 -16.61
N LYS A 271 -5.99 -12.84 -15.39
CA LYS A 271 -5.18 -13.42 -14.31
C LYS A 271 -4.59 -14.76 -14.73
N THR A 272 -5.42 -15.65 -15.27
CA THR A 272 -5.00 -16.98 -15.73
C THR A 272 -3.99 -16.88 -16.87
N ALA A 273 -4.22 -15.98 -17.82
CA ALA A 273 -3.32 -15.74 -18.95
C ALA A 273 -1.94 -15.27 -18.48
N ILE A 274 -1.87 -14.33 -17.53
CA ILE A 274 -0.61 -13.83 -16.96
C ILE A 274 0.13 -14.96 -16.23
N ILE A 275 -0.56 -15.74 -15.38
CA ILE A 275 0.03 -16.87 -14.66
C ILE A 275 0.60 -17.90 -15.63
N GLY A 276 -0.15 -18.28 -16.67
CA GLY A 276 0.29 -19.23 -17.68
C GLY A 276 1.49 -18.71 -18.48
N TRP A 277 1.48 -17.44 -18.84
CA TRP A 277 2.58 -16.79 -19.53
C TRP A 277 3.85 -16.77 -18.67
N GLU A 278 3.78 -16.38 -17.38
CA GLU A 278 4.91 -16.42 -16.47
C GLU A 278 5.46 -17.84 -16.27
N GLY A 279 4.57 -18.83 -16.14
CA GLY A 279 4.96 -20.23 -16.06
C GLY A 279 5.72 -20.73 -17.28
N SER A 280 5.31 -20.32 -18.48
CA SER A 280 6.01 -20.69 -19.73
C SER A 280 7.41 -20.09 -19.83
N GLN A 281 7.61 -18.86 -19.30
CA GLN A 281 8.91 -18.19 -19.33
C GLN A 281 9.90 -18.84 -18.36
N THR A 282 9.45 -19.32 -17.21
CA THR A 282 10.32 -19.93 -16.19
C THR A 282 10.71 -21.37 -16.51
N HIS A 283 9.94 -22.07 -17.37
CA HIS A 283 10.23 -23.44 -17.80
C HIS A 283 11.01 -23.48 -19.14
N ALA A 284 11.14 -22.38 -19.86
CA ALA A 284 11.92 -22.30 -21.10
C ALA A 284 13.45 -22.24 -20.89
N ILE A 285 13.91 -22.30 -19.63
CA ILE A 285 15.34 -22.24 -19.24
C ILE A 285 15.89 -23.64 -18.83
N ILE A 286 15.23 -24.72 -19.27
CA ILE A 286 15.74 -26.09 -19.09
C ILE A 286 16.26 -26.65 -20.41
#